data_96d8f490f85e068606908b5a5306c786
#
_entry.id   96d8f490f85e068606908b5a5306c786
#
_cell.length_a   1.000
_cell.length_b   1.000
_cell.length_c   1.000
_cell.angle_alpha   90.00
_cell.angle_beta   90.00
_cell.angle_gamma   90.00
#
_symmetry.space_group_name_H-M   'P 1'
#
loop_
_entity.id
_entity.type
_entity.pdbx_description
1 polymer ?
#
loop_
_entity_poly.entity_id
_entity_poly.type
_entity_poly.pdbx_seq_one_letter_code
_entity_poly.pdbx_strand_id
1 'polypeptide(L)'
;MAEPAAGPAIRVTVRYFAAARAAAGTECETIGIAPGSTVADLVDLLAGRDAGLARVLSRCSFLCDSIAVRDLGTALDSGRTIDVLPPFAGG
;
A
#
# COMPACT_ATOMS: atom_id res chain seq x y z
N MET A 1 -2.39 18.94 -23.05
CA MET A 1 -2.25 18.69 -22.47
C MET A 1 -2.75 18.40 -21.61
N ALA A 2 -3.01 18.09 -21.31
CA ALA A 2 -3.53 17.75 -20.47
C ALA A 2 -3.23 17.63 -19.28
N GLU A 3 -3.39 17.92 -18.61
CA GLU A 3 -2.99 17.84 -17.57
C GLU A 3 -3.73 17.38 -16.65
N PRO A 4 -3.40 16.75 -16.01
CA PRO A 4 -4.08 16.08 -15.09
C PRO A 4 -4.65 16.95 -14.16
N ALA A 5 -5.77 16.91 -14.00
CA ALA A 5 -6.43 17.78 -13.24
C ALA A 5 -6.40 17.54 -11.81
N ALA A 6 -5.91 16.46 -11.40
CA ALA A 6 -6.04 16.08 -10.05
C ALA A 6 -5.20 16.84 -9.07
N GLY A 7 -4.36 17.71 -9.52
CA GLY A 7 -3.45 18.42 -8.65
C GLY A 7 -2.31 17.53 -8.23
N PRO A 8 -1.51 17.98 -7.26
CA PRO A 8 -0.31 17.24 -6.91
C PRO A 8 -0.65 15.91 -6.27
N ALA A 9 0.19 14.92 -6.53
CA ALA A 9 0.05 13.62 -5.91
C ALA A 9 0.23 13.75 -4.41
N ILE A 10 -0.42 12.87 -3.68
CA ILE A 10 -0.14 12.71 -2.26
C ILE A 10 0.95 11.66 -2.13
N ARG A 11 1.64 11.66 -1.02
CA ARG A 11 2.71 10.72 -0.76
C ARG A 11 2.38 9.88 0.44
N VAL A 12 2.47 8.56 0.27
CA VAL A 12 2.28 7.64 1.38
C VAL A 12 3.53 6.77 1.51
N THR A 13 3.87 6.42 2.73
CA THR A 13 4.98 5.51 3.00
C THR A 13 4.39 4.12 3.16
N VAL A 14 4.96 3.14 2.46
CA VAL A 14 4.54 1.75 2.60
C VAL A 14 5.68 1.00 3.26
N ARG A 15 5.38 0.31 4.36
CA ARG A 15 6.36 -0.51 5.07
C ARG A 15 5.97 -1.97 4.89
N TYR A 16 6.92 -2.76 4.45
CA TYR A 16 6.70 -4.18 4.17
C TYR A 16 7.32 -5.02 5.25
N PHE A 17 6.61 -6.05 5.68
CA PHE A 17 7.09 -6.95 6.71
C PHE A 17 7.11 -8.39 6.22
N ALA A 18 8.04 -9.18 6.74
CA ALA A 18 8.13 -10.62 6.49
C ALA A 18 8.09 -10.94 4.99
N ALA A 19 7.17 -11.83 4.58
CA ALA A 19 7.10 -12.24 3.18
C ALA A 19 6.81 -11.09 2.23
N ALA A 20 6.10 -10.06 2.68
CA ALA A 20 5.84 -8.90 1.84
C ALA A 20 7.14 -8.14 1.56
N ARG A 21 8.01 -8.03 2.56
CA ARG A 21 9.30 -7.40 2.39
C ARG A 21 10.15 -8.17 1.38
N ALA A 22 10.16 -9.49 1.49
CA ALA A 22 10.91 -10.31 0.55
C ALA A 22 10.38 -10.15 -0.88
N ALA A 23 9.07 -10.12 -1.04
CA ALA A 23 8.45 -9.98 -2.35
C ALA A 23 8.65 -8.59 -2.94
N ALA A 24 8.61 -7.56 -2.11
CA ALA A 24 8.77 -6.18 -2.58
C ALA A 24 10.23 -5.82 -2.85
N GLY A 25 11.15 -6.52 -2.19
CA GLY A 25 12.57 -6.24 -2.35
C GLY A 25 13.06 -5.04 -1.57
N THR A 26 12.25 -4.51 -0.68
CA THR A 26 12.62 -3.35 0.13
C THR A 26 11.82 -3.37 1.42
N GLU A 27 12.35 -2.69 2.44
CA GLU A 27 11.64 -2.57 3.72
C GLU A 27 10.54 -1.54 3.67
N CYS A 28 10.77 -0.46 2.96
CA CYS A 28 9.78 0.59 2.85
C CYS A 28 10.06 1.44 1.63
N GLU A 29 9.05 2.17 1.20
CA GLU A 29 9.19 3.10 0.09
C GLU A 29 8.11 4.15 0.20
N THR A 30 8.35 5.30 -0.41
CA THR A 30 7.37 6.36 -0.49
C THR A 30 6.78 6.34 -1.89
N ILE A 31 5.46 6.33 -1.97
CA ILE A 31 4.76 6.21 -3.23
C ILE A 31 3.86 7.42 -3.43
N GLY A 32 3.90 7.99 -4.62
CA GLY A 32 2.99 9.07 -4.99
C GLY A 32 1.73 8.48 -5.60
N ILE A 33 0.58 8.90 -5.12
CA ILE A 33 -0.70 8.43 -5.65
C ILE A 33 -1.63 9.62 -5.80
N ALA A 34 -2.67 9.42 -6.57
CA ALA A 34 -3.63 10.50 -6.83
C ALA A 34 -4.37 10.86 -5.54
N PRO A 35 -4.68 12.16 -5.34
CA PRO A 35 -5.51 12.55 -4.21
C PRO A 35 -6.84 11.81 -4.25
N GLY A 36 -7.30 11.40 -3.09
CA GLY A 36 -8.54 10.63 -2.99
C GLY A 36 -8.38 9.14 -3.18
N SER A 37 -7.17 8.67 -3.48
CA SER A 37 -6.92 7.24 -3.59
C SER A 37 -7.20 6.54 -2.27
N THR A 38 -7.69 5.32 -2.37
CA THR A 38 -8.02 4.51 -1.20
C THR A 38 -6.90 3.50 -0.94
N VAL A 39 -7.01 2.80 0.18
CA VAL A 39 -6.08 1.70 0.49
C VAL A 39 -6.17 0.65 -0.63
N ALA A 40 -7.38 0.34 -1.10
CA ALA A 40 -7.56 -0.62 -2.20
C ALA A 40 -6.81 -0.16 -3.46
N ASP A 41 -6.88 1.12 -3.77
CA ASP A 41 -6.17 1.66 -4.93
C ASP A 41 -4.66 1.48 -4.79
N LEU A 42 -4.14 1.74 -3.59
CA LEU A 42 -2.72 1.53 -3.32
C LEU A 42 -2.34 0.07 -3.47
N VAL A 43 -3.13 -0.82 -2.91
CA VAL A 43 -2.86 -2.26 -2.99
C VAL A 43 -2.87 -2.72 -4.45
N ASP A 44 -3.83 -2.24 -5.23
CA ASP A 44 -3.91 -2.59 -6.65
C ASP A 44 -2.66 -2.10 -7.41
N LEU A 45 -2.20 -0.92 -7.09
CA LEU A 45 -1.00 -0.38 -7.72
C LEU A 45 0.21 -1.23 -7.41
N LEU A 46 0.36 -1.62 -6.15
CA LEU A 46 1.48 -2.47 -5.73
C LEU A 46 1.38 -3.86 -6.36
N ALA A 47 0.18 -4.42 -6.40
CA ALA A 47 -0.03 -5.74 -6.99
C ALA A 47 0.27 -5.75 -8.49
N GLY A 48 0.05 -4.64 -9.15
CA GLY A 48 0.33 -4.53 -10.58
C GLY A 48 1.81 -4.48 -10.91
N ARG A 49 2.68 -4.28 -9.92
CA ARG A 49 4.12 -4.16 -10.17
C ARG A 49 4.81 -5.50 -10.28
N ASP A 50 4.29 -6.51 -9.59
CA ASP A 50 4.95 -7.80 -9.54
C ASP A 50 3.97 -8.88 -9.10
N ALA A 51 3.95 -10.00 -9.84
CA ALA A 51 3.02 -11.07 -9.55
C ALA A 51 3.28 -11.73 -8.20
N GLY A 52 4.55 -11.83 -7.80
CA GLY A 52 4.90 -12.40 -6.51
C GLY A 52 4.38 -11.54 -5.37
N LEU A 53 4.54 -10.23 -5.51
CA LEU A 53 4.03 -9.30 -4.51
C LEU A 53 2.51 -9.34 -4.48
N ALA A 54 1.85 -9.40 -5.64
CA ALA A 54 0.41 -9.48 -5.70
C ALA A 54 -0.11 -10.67 -4.90
N ARG A 55 0.55 -11.80 -5.04
CA ARG A 55 0.15 -13.02 -4.33
C ARG A 55 0.26 -12.86 -2.83
N VAL A 56 1.34 -12.23 -2.37
CA VAL A 56 1.52 -11.98 -0.94
C VAL A 56 0.49 -10.99 -0.44
N LEU A 57 0.27 -9.90 -1.18
CA LEU A 57 -0.67 -8.85 -0.78
C LEU A 57 -2.08 -9.38 -0.60
N SER A 58 -2.46 -10.39 -1.38
CA SER A 58 -3.81 -10.95 -1.29
C SER A 58 -4.10 -11.57 0.08
N ARG A 59 -3.07 -11.83 0.86
CA ARG A 59 -3.21 -12.44 2.18
C ARG A 59 -2.86 -11.50 3.31
N CYS A 60 -2.46 -10.28 3.00
CA CYS A 60 -1.98 -9.36 4.01
C CYS A 60 -3.10 -8.61 4.71
N SER A 61 -2.80 -8.20 5.93
CA SER A 61 -3.56 -7.17 6.62
C SER A 61 -2.81 -5.88 6.49
N PHE A 62 -3.50 -4.77 6.71
CA PHE A 62 -2.91 -3.46 6.56
C PHE A 62 -3.18 -2.61 7.78
N LEU A 63 -2.18 -1.81 8.18
CA LEU A 63 -2.36 -0.79 9.19
C LEU A 63 -2.15 0.56 8.51
N CYS A 64 -2.91 1.55 8.91
CA CYS A 64 -2.70 2.93 8.50
C CYS A 64 -2.36 3.72 9.74
N ASP A 65 -1.15 4.22 9.81
CA ASP A 65 -0.63 4.92 10.99
C ASP A 65 -0.88 4.09 12.26
N SER A 66 -0.55 2.81 12.18
CA SER A 66 -0.66 1.85 13.28
C SER A 66 -2.08 1.43 13.64
N ILE A 67 -3.07 1.85 12.86
CA ILE A 67 -4.46 1.49 13.11
C ILE A 67 -4.92 0.51 12.02
N ALA A 68 -5.55 -0.59 12.43
CA ALA A 68 -6.00 -1.61 11.50
C ALA A 68 -6.96 -1.02 10.46
N VAL A 69 -6.69 -1.32 9.20
CA VAL A 69 -7.57 -0.90 8.12
C VAL A 69 -8.66 -1.95 7.99
N ARG A 70 -9.89 -1.57 8.33
CA ARG A 70 -11.01 -2.48 8.24
C ARG A 70 -11.77 -2.34 6.94
N ASP A 71 -11.67 -1.17 6.33
CA ASP A 71 -12.36 -0.89 5.09
C ASP A 71 -11.32 -0.40 4.07
N LEU A 72 -11.07 -1.21 3.06
CA LEU A 72 -10.11 -0.87 2.02
C LEU A 72 -10.53 0.33 1.19
N GLY A 73 -11.79 0.73 1.29
CA GLY A 73 -12.28 1.95 0.63
C GLY A 73 -11.91 3.23 1.38
N THR A 74 -11.19 3.11 2.50
CA THR A 74 -10.75 4.28 3.24
C THR A 74 -9.78 5.12 2.41
N ALA A 75 -10.07 6.40 2.29
CA ALA A 75 -9.22 7.31 1.52
C ALA A 75 -7.93 7.59 2.27
N LEU A 76 -6.88 7.77 1.52
CA LEU A 76 -5.56 8.06 2.07
C LEU A 76 -5.25 9.54 1.93
N ASP A 77 -4.57 10.07 2.95
CA ASP A 77 -4.08 11.44 2.94
C ASP A 77 -2.57 11.42 2.80
N SER A 78 -2.02 12.54 2.37
CA SER A 78 -0.57 12.68 2.28
C SER A 78 0.06 12.53 3.65
N GLY A 79 1.17 11.82 3.71
CA GLY A 79 1.89 11.63 4.96
C GLY A 79 1.49 10.37 5.73
N ARG A 80 0.52 9.63 5.26
CA ARG A 80 0.13 8.38 5.92
C ARG A 80 1.18 7.29 5.73
N THR A 81 1.24 6.39 6.69
CA THR A 81 2.10 5.20 6.61
C THR A 81 1.22 3.97 6.59
N ILE A 82 1.43 3.13 5.58
CA ILE A 82 0.71 1.87 5.45
C ILE A 82 1.68 0.73 5.74
N ASP A 83 1.34 -0.09 6.72
CA ASP A 83 2.11 -1.29 7.04
C ASP A 83 1.44 -2.48 6.38
N VAL A 84 2.23 -3.27 5.67
CA VAL A 84 1.76 -4.47 4.98
C VAL A 84 2.19 -5.68 5.78
N LEU A 85 1.22 -6.37 6.38
CA LEU A 85 1.48 -7.44 7.32
C LEU A 85 0.95 -8.77 6.81
N PRO A 86 1.82 -9.64 6.31
CA PRO A 86 1.39 -10.99 5.95
C PRO A 86 0.93 -11.76 7.18
N PRO A 87 0.12 -12.80 7.01
CA PRO A 87 -0.23 -13.63 8.14
C PRO A 87 1.01 -14.34 8.66
N PHE A 88 1.05 -14.58 9.94
CA PHE A 88 2.15 -15.33 10.52
C PHE A 88 1.96 -16.79 10.19
N ALA A 89 2.83 -17.30 9.36
CA ALA A 89 2.77 -18.69 9.00
C ALA A 89 3.11 -19.52 10.22
N GLY A 90 2.44 -20.58 10.39
CA GLY A 90 2.75 -21.52 11.45
C GLY A 90 2.36 -21.02 12.82
N GLY A 91 1.67 -19.96 12.84
CA GLY A 91 1.25 -19.53 14.17
C GLY A 91 1.03 -18.16 14.15
#